data_e0c7d9e6196e71b1117687c244155777
#
_entry.id   e0c7d9e6196e71b1117687c244155777
#
_cell.length_a   1.000
_cell.length_b   1.000
_cell.length_c   1.000
_cell.angle_alpha   90.00
_cell.angle_beta   90.00
_cell.angle_gamma   90.00
#
_symmetry.space_group_name_H-M   'P 1'
#
loop_
_entity.id
_entity.type
_entity.pdbx_description
1 polymer ?
#
loop_
_entity_poly.entity_id
_entity_poly.type
_entity_poly.pdbx_seq_one_letter_code
_entity_poly.pdbx_strand_id
1 'polypeptide(L)'
;MARLARIVRVFALLPLSGLALAAAEGAAPRTFYVEDIKAAMARHIEATVDAEGTFHLRDDVSGERLALQFVKIHDPVRRIDGDTYFACTDFRVLGAPGKLYDIDFWLEPEGDRLVVVDTKVHKEPRHSLLYGWYKQPRYTFVDDEVVYIYGDSPRP
;
A
#
# COMPACT_ATOMS: atom_id res chain seq x y z
N MET A 1 -28.69 4.69 85.84
CA MET A 1 -27.80 3.60 85.42
C MET A 1 -27.73 3.57 83.91
N ALA A 2 -26.72 4.22 83.30
CA ALA A 2 -26.57 4.38 81.89
C ALA A 2 -25.51 3.33 81.38
N ARG A 3 -25.88 2.48 80.47
CA ARG A 3 -24.97 1.54 79.85
C ARG A 3 -24.43 2.16 78.52
N LEU A 4 -23.12 2.44 78.52
CA LEU A 4 -22.39 2.84 77.33
C LEU A 4 -22.23 1.63 76.40
N ALA A 5 -22.76 1.73 75.16
CA ALA A 5 -22.48 0.79 74.07
C ALA A 5 -21.20 1.22 73.32
N ARG A 6 -20.17 0.36 73.34
CA ARG A 6 -18.95 0.54 72.54
C ARG A 6 -19.20 0.11 71.09
N ILE A 7 -19.10 1.08 70.20
CA ILE A 7 -19.12 0.81 68.74
C ILE A 7 -17.71 0.43 68.31
N VAL A 8 -17.49 -0.84 67.92
CA VAL A 8 -16.26 -1.30 67.29
C VAL A 8 -16.37 -1.01 65.81
N ARG A 9 -15.56 -0.09 65.30
CA ARG A 9 -15.42 0.15 63.86
C ARG A 9 -14.42 -0.87 63.33
N VAL A 10 -14.91 -1.82 62.51
CA VAL A 10 -14.10 -2.71 61.71
C VAL A 10 -13.70 -1.96 60.43
N PHE A 11 -12.43 -1.65 60.30
CA PHE A 11 -11.85 -1.14 59.05
C PHE A 11 -11.62 -2.33 58.11
N ALA A 12 -12.44 -2.44 57.06
CA ALA A 12 -12.18 -3.38 55.98
C ALA A 12 -11.08 -2.82 55.09
N LEU A 13 -9.88 -3.45 55.12
CA LEU A 13 -8.85 -3.20 54.11
C LEU A 13 -9.28 -3.85 52.81
N LEU A 14 -9.59 -3.04 51.80
CA LEU A 14 -9.75 -3.47 50.42
C LEU A 14 -8.35 -3.71 49.79
N PRO A 15 -8.09 -4.85 49.18
CA PRO A 15 -6.85 -5.05 48.46
C PRO A 15 -6.87 -4.20 47.18
N LEU A 16 -5.88 -3.34 47.00
CA LEU A 16 -5.58 -2.63 45.78
C LEU A 16 -5.08 -3.67 44.76
N SER A 17 -5.97 -4.15 43.89
CA SER A 17 -5.57 -4.98 42.74
C SER A 17 -4.84 -4.09 41.76
N GLY A 18 -3.51 -4.15 41.79
CA GLY A 18 -2.65 -3.49 40.82
C GLY A 18 -2.91 -4.07 39.41
N LEU A 19 -3.52 -3.28 38.53
CA LEU A 19 -3.60 -3.60 37.11
C LEU A 19 -2.17 -3.46 36.56
N ALA A 20 -1.49 -4.58 36.35
CA ALA A 20 -0.23 -4.62 35.62
C ALA A 20 -0.54 -4.23 34.16
N LEU A 21 -0.16 -3.02 33.78
CA LEU A 21 -0.09 -2.60 32.38
C LEU A 21 1.02 -3.46 31.76
N ALA A 22 0.66 -4.51 31.03
CA ALA A 22 1.59 -5.19 30.16
C ALA A 22 1.99 -4.19 29.07
N ALA A 23 3.21 -3.65 29.16
CA ALA A 23 3.81 -2.92 28.08
C ALA A 23 3.87 -3.91 26.88
N ALA A 24 3.18 -3.59 25.80
CA ALA A 24 3.37 -4.31 24.54
C ALA A 24 4.83 -4.05 24.14
N GLU A 25 5.69 -5.05 24.36
CA GLU A 25 7.03 -5.06 23.80
C GLU A 25 6.85 -4.91 22.28
N GLY A 26 7.27 -3.76 21.75
CA GLY A 26 7.26 -3.51 20.32
C GLY A 26 8.08 -4.59 19.63
N ALA A 27 7.42 -5.47 18.88
CA ALA A 27 8.10 -6.46 18.07
C ALA A 27 9.12 -5.73 17.18
N ALA A 28 10.33 -6.28 17.07
CA ALA A 28 11.35 -5.73 16.17
C ALA A 28 10.77 -5.61 14.76
N PRO A 29 11.10 -4.52 14.03
CA PRO A 29 10.56 -4.30 12.69
C PRO A 29 10.85 -5.51 11.80
N ARG A 30 9.79 -6.08 11.20
CA ARG A 30 9.89 -7.24 10.31
C ARG A 30 10.60 -6.82 9.03
N THR A 31 11.57 -7.61 8.58
CA THR A 31 12.14 -7.47 7.24
C THR A 31 11.25 -8.19 6.23
N PHE A 32 10.87 -7.48 5.17
CA PHE A 32 10.09 -8.04 4.06
C PHE A 32 11.02 -8.37 2.88
N TYR A 33 10.73 -9.49 2.22
CA TYR A 33 11.48 -10.00 1.09
C TYR A 33 10.66 -9.90 -0.20
N VAL A 34 11.25 -10.28 -1.33
CA VAL A 34 10.64 -10.22 -2.67
C VAL A 34 9.26 -10.90 -2.70
N GLU A 35 9.15 -12.07 -2.07
CA GLU A 35 7.91 -12.85 -2.02
C GLU A 35 6.83 -12.15 -1.20
N ASP A 36 7.19 -11.49 -0.10
CA ASP A 36 6.26 -10.72 0.73
C ASP A 36 5.68 -9.54 -0.06
N ILE A 37 6.54 -8.83 -0.80
CA ILE A 37 6.15 -7.68 -1.63
C ILE A 37 5.19 -8.14 -2.74
N LYS A 38 5.57 -9.16 -3.50
CA LYS A 38 4.73 -9.74 -4.57
C LYS A 38 3.39 -10.26 -4.04
N ALA A 39 3.40 -10.94 -2.89
CA ALA A 39 2.19 -11.43 -2.26
C ALA A 39 1.29 -10.28 -1.76
N ALA A 40 1.85 -9.20 -1.23
CA ALA A 40 1.08 -8.02 -0.83
C ALA A 40 0.43 -7.34 -2.04
N MET A 41 1.16 -7.20 -3.15
CA MET A 41 0.62 -6.66 -4.40
C MET A 41 -0.48 -7.53 -4.99
N ALA A 42 -0.29 -8.86 -5.05
CA ALA A 42 -1.30 -9.78 -5.56
C ALA A 42 -2.61 -9.67 -4.75
N ARG A 43 -2.50 -9.67 -3.41
CA ARG A 43 -3.67 -9.47 -2.53
C ARG A 43 -4.35 -8.14 -2.76
N HIS A 44 -3.59 -7.05 -2.93
CA HIS A 44 -4.15 -5.73 -3.20
C HIS A 44 -4.92 -5.71 -4.53
N ILE A 45 -4.33 -6.26 -5.59
CA ILE A 45 -4.96 -6.34 -6.91
C ILE A 45 -6.24 -7.17 -6.83
N GLU A 46 -6.20 -8.36 -6.22
CA GLU A 46 -7.37 -9.21 -6.02
C GLU A 46 -8.49 -8.52 -5.22
N ALA A 47 -8.14 -7.74 -4.20
CA ALA A 47 -9.11 -7.02 -3.38
C ALA A 47 -9.70 -5.78 -4.07
N THR A 48 -9.06 -5.28 -5.14
CA THR A 48 -9.41 -4.03 -5.82
C THR A 48 -10.16 -4.26 -7.14
N VAL A 49 -10.00 -5.43 -7.77
CA VAL A 49 -10.74 -5.75 -9.00
C VAL A 49 -12.23 -5.90 -8.73
N ASP A 50 -13.04 -5.57 -9.74
CA ASP A 50 -14.49 -5.82 -9.70
C ASP A 50 -14.84 -7.30 -9.91
N ALA A 51 -16.14 -7.62 -9.96
CA ALA A 51 -16.64 -8.98 -10.13
C ALA A 51 -16.21 -9.64 -11.46
N GLU A 52 -15.89 -8.83 -12.46
CA GLU A 52 -15.40 -9.25 -13.78
C GLU A 52 -13.88 -9.37 -13.83
N GLY A 53 -13.17 -9.10 -12.72
CA GLY A 53 -11.71 -9.12 -12.62
C GLY A 53 -11.03 -7.90 -13.22
N THR A 54 -11.74 -6.78 -13.36
CA THR A 54 -11.21 -5.53 -13.90
C THR A 54 -10.67 -4.64 -12.79
N PHE A 55 -9.42 -4.22 -12.93
CA PHE A 55 -8.79 -3.23 -12.06
C PHE A 55 -9.13 -1.82 -12.55
N HIS A 56 -9.76 -1.03 -11.71
CA HIS A 56 -10.11 0.36 -12.01
C HIS A 56 -9.13 1.32 -11.36
N LEU A 57 -8.47 2.13 -12.19
CA LEU A 57 -7.55 3.17 -11.72
C LEU A 57 -7.98 4.53 -12.28
N ARG A 58 -8.00 5.56 -11.41
CA ARG A 58 -8.08 6.94 -11.87
C ARG A 58 -6.67 7.42 -12.15
N ASP A 59 -6.40 7.73 -13.41
CA ASP A 59 -5.13 8.31 -13.83
C ASP A 59 -4.97 9.71 -13.24
N ASP A 60 -3.93 9.93 -12.47
CA ASP A 60 -3.65 11.18 -11.75
C ASP A 60 -3.28 12.33 -12.68
N VAL A 61 -2.71 12.06 -13.87
CA VAL A 61 -2.33 13.06 -14.86
C VAL A 61 -3.50 13.44 -15.76
N SER A 62 -4.15 12.46 -16.40
CA SER A 62 -5.25 12.74 -17.34
C SER A 62 -6.61 12.90 -16.66
N GLY A 63 -6.78 12.38 -15.46
CA GLY A 63 -8.05 12.28 -14.75
C GLY A 63 -8.99 11.20 -15.31
N GLU A 64 -8.55 10.42 -16.30
CA GLU A 64 -9.33 9.36 -16.93
C GLU A 64 -9.49 8.16 -15.99
N ARG A 65 -10.63 7.48 -16.07
CA ARG A 65 -10.84 6.19 -15.42
C ARG A 65 -10.41 5.08 -16.34
N LEU A 66 -9.35 4.39 -15.96
CA LEU A 66 -8.80 3.26 -16.69
C LEU A 66 -9.50 1.97 -16.23
N ALA A 67 -9.85 1.11 -17.20
CA ALA A 67 -10.32 -0.26 -16.96
C ALA A 67 -9.25 -1.23 -17.46
N LEU A 68 -8.62 -1.92 -16.54
CA LEU A 68 -7.37 -2.63 -16.75
C LEU A 68 -7.45 -4.09 -16.31
N GLN A 69 -6.69 -4.95 -16.97
CA GLN A 69 -6.48 -6.34 -16.59
C GLN A 69 -5.03 -6.55 -16.16
N PHE A 70 -4.83 -7.14 -15.00
CA PHE A 70 -3.50 -7.52 -14.52
C PHE A 70 -2.80 -8.47 -15.48
N VAL A 71 -1.49 -8.25 -15.69
CA VAL A 71 -0.64 -9.11 -16.52
C VAL A 71 0.46 -9.74 -15.70
N LYS A 72 1.32 -8.93 -15.09
CA LYS A 72 2.44 -9.43 -14.26
C LYS A 72 3.06 -8.33 -13.40
N ILE A 73 3.65 -8.72 -12.29
CA ILE A 73 4.56 -7.90 -11.50
C ILE A 73 5.96 -8.00 -12.11
N HIS A 74 6.66 -6.89 -12.25
CA HIS A 74 8.04 -6.87 -12.76
C HIS A 74 9.05 -7.32 -11.70
N ASP A 75 10.20 -7.80 -12.16
CA ASP A 75 11.41 -7.99 -11.38
C ASP A 75 12.47 -6.95 -11.83
N PRO A 76 13.29 -6.44 -10.91
CA PRO A 76 13.21 -6.65 -9.46
C PRO A 76 12.15 -5.78 -8.79
N VAL A 77 11.54 -6.28 -7.71
CA VAL A 77 10.89 -5.44 -6.71
C VAL A 77 11.97 -4.86 -5.80
N ARG A 78 11.76 -3.68 -5.23
CA ARG A 78 12.80 -2.95 -4.50
C ARG A 78 12.31 -2.43 -3.16
N ARG A 79 13.24 -2.27 -2.23
CA ARG A 79 13.10 -1.36 -1.11
C ARG A 79 13.70 -0.02 -1.57
N ILE A 80 12.92 1.04 -1.46
CA ILE A 80 13.35 2.41 -1.64
C ILE A 80 13.39 3.07 -0.27
N ASP A 81 13.56 4.31 -0.14
CA ASP A 81 13.75 5.05 1.11
C ASP A 81 13.12 4.40 2.37
N GLY A 82 13.93 4.22 3.42
CA GLY A 82 13.50 3.69 4.72
C GLY A 82 12.81 2.33 4.64
N ASP A 83 11.53 2.27 4.98
CA ASP A 83 10.67 1.08 4.98
C ASP A 83 9.66 1.05 3.83
N THR A 84 9.84 1.88 2.83
CA THR A 84 9.01 1.89 1.62
C THR A 84 9.50 0.85 0.63
N TYR A 85 8.58 0.04 0.14
CA TYR A 85 8.81 -0.97 -0.91
C TYR A 85 8.11 -0.55 -2.19
N PHE A 86 8.66 -0.99 -3.31
CA PHE A 86 8.24 -0.54 -4.62
C PHE A 86 8.21 -1.70 -5.61
N ALA A 87 7.17 -1.74 -6.43
CA ALA A 87 7.09 -2.66 -7.56
C ALA A 87 6.30 -2.08 -8.72
N CYS A 88 6.79 -2.34 -9.93
CA CYS A 88 6.14 -1.99 -11.19
C CYS A 88 5.33 -3.18 -11.72
N THR A 89 4.21 -2.93 -12.38
CA THR A 89 3.27 -3.96 -12.78
C THR A 89 2.69 -3.65 -14.15
N ASP A 90 2.72 -4.63 -15.07
CA ASP A 90 2.02 -4.53 -16.36
C ASP A 90 0.52 -4.74 -16.18
N PHE A 91 -0.25 -3.81 -16.73
CA PHE A 91 -1.69 -3.90 -16.92
C PHE A 91 -2.07 -3.70 -18.38
N ARG A 92 -3.05 -4.46 -18.85
CA ARG A 92 -3.60 -4.38 -20.18
C ARG A 92 -4.91 -3.60 -20.17
N VAL A 93 -5.11 -2.74 -21.16
CA VAL A 93 -6.41 -2.07 -21.34
C VAL A 93 -7.48 -3.09 -21.72
N LEU A 94 -8.60 -3.09 -21.01
CA LEU A 94 -9.74 -3.97 -21.32
C LEU A 94 -10.25 -3.70 -22.76
N GLY A 95 -10.38 -4.75 -23.55
CA GLY A 95 -10.79 -4.66 -24.97
C GLY A 95 -9.71 -4.18 -25.94
N ALA A 96 -8.48 -3.85 -25.49
CA ALA A 96 -7.39 -3.40 -26.33
C ALA A 96 -6.06 -4.05 -25.94
N PRO A 97 -5.85 -5.34 -26.28
CA PRO A 97 -4.74 -6.16 -25.76
C PRO A 97 -3.34 -5.66 -26.12
N GLY A 98 -3.19 -4.85 -27.15
CA GLY A 98 -1.92 -4.20 -27.51
C GLY A 98 -1.56 -2.99 -26.65
N LYS A 99 -2.50 -2.46 -25.85
CA LYS A 99 -2.27 -1.30 -25.01
C LYS A 99 -1.90 -1.75 -23.60
N LEU A 100 -0.65 -1.52 -23.22
CA LEU A 100 -0.12 -1.85 -21.90
C LEU A 100 0.24 -0.57 -21.13
N TYR A 101 -0.18 -0.51 -19.87
CA TYR A 101 0.30 0.43 -18.87
C TYR A 101 1.33 -0.24 -17.97
N ASP A 102 2.36 0.49 -17.55
CA ASP A 102 3.13 0.20 -16.35
C ASP A 102 2.51 0.98 -15.21
N ILE A 103 2.08 0.27 -14.17
CA ILE A 103 1.55 0.86 -12.94
C ILE A 103 2.52 0.56 -11.81
N ASP A 104 2.95 1.61 -11.14
CA ASP A 104 3.83 1.51 -9.98
C ASP A 104 3.02 1.51 -8.69
N PHE A 105 3.45 0.70 -7.74
CA PHE A 105 2.87 0.55 -6.42
C PHE A 105 3.91 0.81 -5.35
N TRP A 106 3.57 1.66 -4.39
CA TRP A 106 4.34 1.87 -3.18
C TRP A 106 3.67 1.14 -2.03
N LEU A 107 4.47 0.43 -1.24
CA LEU A 107 3.98 -0.37 -0.12
C LEU A 107 4.75 0.01 1.13
N GLU A 108 4.05 0.03 2.26
CA GLU A 108 4.62 0.29 3.57
C GLU A 108 4.22 -0.79 4.57
N PRO A 109 5.03 -1.01 5.62
CA PRO A 109 4.67 -1.90 6.71
C PRO A 109 3.44 -1.42 7.49
N GLU A 110 2.47 -2.31 7.69
CA GLU A 110 1.38 -2.14 8.64
C GLU A 110 1.38 -3.35 9.59
N GLY A 111 2.07 -3.21 10.73
CA GLY A 111 2.31 -4.32 11.65
C GLY A 111 3.22 -5.38 11.02
N ASP A 112 2.70 -6.58 10.83
CA ASP A 112 3.41 -7.74 10.28
C ASP A 112 3.21 -7.95 8.77
N ARG A 113 2.56 -7.03 8.08
CA ARG A 113 2.24 -7.11 6.64
C ARG A 113 2.62 -5.84 5.89
N LEU A 114 2.73 -5.96 4.56
CA LEU A 114 2.82 -4.81 3.65
C LEU A 114 1.42 -4.46 3.13
N VAL A 115 1.16 -3.14 3.03
CA VAL A 115 -0.04 -2.57 2.42
C VAL A 115 0.37 -1.60 1.31
N VAL A 116 -0.42 -1.54 0.24
CA VAL A 116 -0.25 -0.55 -0.82
C VAL A 116 -0.75 0.79 -0.31
N VAL A 117 0.12 1.81 -0.36
CA VAL A 117 -0.17 3.18 0.10
C VAL A 117 -0.29 4.18 -1.04
N ASP A 118 0.31 3.90 -2.20
CA ASP A 118 0.19 4.75 -3.38
C ASP A 118 0.25 3.93 -4.67
N THR A 119 -0.35 4.44 -5.74
CA THR A 119 -0.41 3.81 -7.06
C THR A 119 -0.40 4.88 -8.14
N LYS A 120 0.57 4.79 -9.08
CA LYS A 120 0.72 5.77 -10.18
C LYS A 120 0.92 5.10 -11.53
N VAL A 121 0.47 5.78 -12.59
CA VAL A 121 0.80 5.40 -13.96
C VAL A 121 2.23 5.81 -14.26
N HIS A 122 3.15 4.83 -14.33
CA HIS A 122 4.54 5.07 -14.71
C HIS A 122 4.69 5.22 -16.23
N LYS A 123 4.15 4.26 -16.99
CA LYS A 123 4.21 4.32 -18.47
C LYS A 123 2.83 4.09 -19.06
N GLU A 124 2.53 4.89 -20.05
CA GLU A 124 1.27 4.81 -20.79
C GLU A 124 1.45 4.25 -22.20
N PRO A 125 0.43 3.60 -22.80
CA PRO A 125 0.48 3.14 -24.17
C PRO A 125 0.43 4.33 -25.13
N ARG A 126 1.41 4.37 -26.02
CA ARG A 126 1.46 5.30 -27.17
C ARG A 126 1.57 4.50 -28.45
N HIS A 127 1.07 5.05 -29.54
CA HIS A 127 1.14 4.42 -30.86
C HIS A 127 2.07 5.18 -31.80
N SER A 128 2.98 4.44 -32.41
CA SER A 128 3.85 4.95 -33.48
C SER A 128 3.50 4.23 -34.80
N LEU A 129 3.53 4.95 -35.90
CA LEU A 129 3.35 4.35 -37.24
C LEU A 129 4.45 3.36 -37.60
N LEU A 130 5.65 3.49 -37.00
CA LEU A 130 6.80 2.62 -37.27
C LEU A 130 6.89 1.42 -36.34
N TYR A 131 6.49 1.58 -35.07
CA TYR A 131 6.73 0.57 -34.04
C TYR A 131 5.44 -0.02 -33.44
N GLY A 132 4.27 0.48 -33.85
CA GLY A 132 2.99 0.10 -33.25
C GLY A 132 2.84 0.65 -31.82
N TRP A 133 2.21 -0.14 -30.95
CA TRP A 133 2.04 0.23 -29.54
C TRP A 133 3.34 0.05 -28.76
N TYR A 134 3.69 1.08 -27.96
CA TYR A 134 4.82 1.05 -27.04
C TYR A 134 4.44 1.75 -25.73
N LYS A 135 5.23 1.55 -24.68
CA LYS A 135 5.02 2.18 -23.36
C LYS A 135 5.91 3.41 -23.24
N GLN A 136 5.31 4.58 -23.12
CA GLN A 136 6.02 5.85 -22.93
C GLN A 136 6.07 6.19 -21.44
N PRO A 137 7.28 6.37 -20.85
CA PRO A 137 7.40 6.76 -19.45
C PRO A 137 6.92 8.19 -19.23
N ARG A 138 6.24 8.44 -18.13
CA ARG A 138 5.80 9.77 -17.67
C ARG A 138 6.81 10.40 -16.72
N TYR A 139 7.48 9.57 -15.94
CA TYR A 139 8.47 9.99 -14.96
C TYR A 139 9.64 9.00 -14.90
N THR A 140 10.67 9.42 -14.20
CA THR A 140 11.80 8.61 -13.79
C THR A 140 12.03 8.78 -12.29
N PHE A 141 12.99 8.05 -11.74
CA PHE A 141 13.42 8.20 -10.35
C PHE A 141 14.78 8.90 -10.31
N VAL A 142 14.87 9.93 -9.48
CA VAL A 142 16.15 10.59 -9.14
C VAL A 142 16.23 10.59 -7.62
N ASP A 143 17.25 9.95 -7.06
CA ASP A 143 17.40 9.76 -5.62
C ASP A 143 16.13 9.20 -4.93
N ASP A 144 15.53 8.17 -5.57
CA ASP A 144 14.27 7.52 -5.21
C ASP A 144 13.01 8.40 -5.25
N GLU A 145 13.14 9.66 -5.66
CA GLU A 145 12.00 10.57 -5.87
C GLU A 145 11.47 10.51 -7.31
N VAL A 146 10.16 10.66 -7.47
CA VAL A 146 9.47 10.73 -8.78
C VAL A 146 9.73 12.07 -9.43
N VAL A 147 10.33 12.06 -10.63
CA VAL A 147 10.59 13.25 -11.45
C VAL A 147 9.89 13.10 -12.80
N TYR A 148 8.88 13.92 -13.06
CA TYR A 148 8.12 13.89 -14.32
C TYR A 148 8.98 14.38 -15.49
N ILE A 149 8.96 13.62 -16.61
CA ILE A 149 9.83 13.86 -17.78
C ILE A 149 9.27 14.96 -18.66
N TYR A 150 7.95 15.06 -18.81
CA TYR A 150 7.28 15.94 -19.77
C TYR A 150 6.43 17.03 -19.15
N GLY A 151 6.64 17.37 -17.89
CA GLY A 151 5.85 18.38 -17.19
C GLY A 151 4.41 17.93 -16.88
N ASP A 152 4.09 16.67 -17.09
CA ASP A 152 2.78 16.06 -16.82
C ASP A 152 2.63 15.74 -15.33
N SER A 153 2.80 16.76 -14.48
CA SER A 153 2.55 16.59 -13.05
C SER A 153 1.09 16.26 -12.78
N PRO A 154 0.78 15.49 -11.73
CA PRO A 154 -0.58 15.25 -11.29
C PRO A 154 -1.34 16.56 -11.12
N ARG A 155 -2.60 16.59 -11.52
CA ARG A 155 -3.48 17.73 -11.26
C ARG A 155 -3.92 17.68 -9.80
N PRO A 156 -3.91 18.82 -9.09
CA PRO A 156 -4.34 18.88 -7.69
C PRO A 156 -5.82 18.52 -7.53
#